data_a666583e84ddde95c068d7decc3805b9
#
_entry.id   a666583e84ddde95c068d7decc3805b9
#
_cell.length_a   1.000
_cell.length_b   1.000
_cell.length_c   1.000
_cell.angle_alpha   90.00
_cell.angle_beta   90.00
_cell.angle_gamma   90.00
#
_symmetry.space_group_name_H-M   'P 1'
#
loop_
_entity.id
_entity.type
_entity.pdbx_description
1 polymer ?
#
loop_
_entity_poly.entity_id
_entity_poly.type
_entity_poly.pdbx_seq_one_letter_code
_entity_poly.pdbx_strand_id
1 'polypeptide(L)'
;AELKLETYGFANKDLNKKIFLDGVLGLKSGTLKEIIEIAKKIYCQNIGYEFMHMGDPEERQWIRDRIEGKHKGIHFTENGKKAILNKLVEAEGFEKFLHVKFVGTKRFGLDGGESLIPALEQIIKRGGNLGVKEVKIGMPHRGRLNVLANMMQKPFKAIFKEFFGQSITSKKDFEGDVKYHLGASANREFDGNLVHISLTDNPSHLEAVNPVVLGQVRAKQYFHKDKDRKKVVPVLIHGDAAFAGQGVVAECFAMSGLPGHNIGGTIHIIVNNQIGFTTAPRFA
;
A
#
# COMPACT_ATOMS: atom_id res chain seq x y z
N ALA A 1 13.73 23.02 9.99
CA ALA A 1 14.91 23.83 9.70
C ALA A 1 14.92 24.31 8.25
N GLU A 2 14.62 23.44 7.30
CA GLU A 2 14.71 23.70 5.84
C GLU A 2 13.72 24.74 5.29
N LEU A 3 12.67 25.09 6.03
CA LEU A 3 11.72 26.13 5.64
C LEU A 3 11.90 27.43 6.42
N LYS A 4 13.02 27.59 7.15
CA LYS A 4 13.34 28.86 7.81
C LYS A 4 13.94 29.80 6.78
N LEU A 5 13.48 31.07 6.80
CA LEU A 5 13.91 32.10 5.87
C LEU A 5 15.43 32.30 5.92
N GLU A 6 15.97 32.32 7.12
CA GLU A 6 17.39 32.60 7.39
C GLU A 6 18.30 31.54 6.76
N THR A 7 17.84 30.27 6.63
CA THR A 7 18.60 29.19 6.00
C THR A 7 18.97 29.51 4.55
N TYR A 8 18.16 30.33 3.88
CA TYR A 8 18.34 30.70 2.48
C TYR A 8 18.70 32.19 2.31
N GLY A 9 19.11 32.88 3.39
CA GLY A 9 19.50 34.27 3.36
C GLY A 9 18.35 35.27 3.22
N PHE A 10 17.11 34.82 3.46
CA PHE A 10 15.94 35.69 3.48
C PHE A 10 15.61 36.19 4.89
N ALA A 11 14.91 37.31 4.97
CA ALA A 11 14.38 37.88 6.20
C ALA A 11 12.89 38.22 6.04
N ASN A 12 12.22 38.56 7.14
CA ASN A 12 10.77 38.89 7.11
C ASN A 12 10.42 40.03 6.14
N LYS A 13 11.34 40.98 5.89
CA LYS A 13 11.17 42.04 4.90
C LYS A 13 11.04 41.52 3.46
N ASP A 14 11.53 40.32 3.18
CA ASP A 14 11.55 39.74 1.83
C ASP A 14 10.26 38.92 1.52
N LEU A 15 9.38 38.75 2.50
CA LEU A 15 8.16 37.92 2.34
C LEU A 15 7.27 38.33 1.17
N ASN A 16 7.22 39.64 0.87
CA ASN A 16 6.43 40.17 -0.25
C ASN A 16 7.22 40.25 -1.56
N LYS A 17 8.49 39.84 -1.56
CA LYS A 17 9.33 39.84 -2.75
C LYS A 17 8.81 38.81 -3.75
N LYS A 18 8.54 39.26 -4.97
CA LYS A 18 8.05 38.43 -6.06
C LYS A 18 9.21 37.66 -6.71
N ILE A 19 9.06 36.37 -6.84
CA ILE A 19 10.06 35.45 -7.38
C ILE A 19 9.46 34.77 -8.62
N PHE A 20 10.24 34.65 -9.69
CA PHE A 20 9.89 33.91 -10.87
C PHE A 20 10.16 32.42 -10.64
N LEU A 21 9.20 31.53 -10.93
CA LEU A 21 9.23 30.11 -10.59
C LEU A 21 9.18 29.20 -11.80
N ASP A 22 8.84 29.72 -12.98
CA ASP A 22 8.75 28.96 -14.24
C ASP A 22 7.93 27.65 -14.15
N GLY A 23 6.84 27.69 -13.40
CA GLY A 23 5.95 26.54 -13.26
C GLY A 23 6.21 25.69 -12.02
N VAL A 24 7.32 25.86 -11.31
CA VAL A 24 7.58 25.18 -10.03
C VAL A 24 6.46 25.52 -9.05
N LEU A 25 6.02 24.54 -8.27
CA LEU A 25 4.84 24.61 -7.39
C LEU A 25 3.54 24.99 -8.13
N GLY A 26 3.50 24.82 -9.46
CA GLY A 26 2.37 25.20 -10.30
C GLY A 26 2.18 26.69 -10.50
N LEU A 27 3.18 27.51 -10.17
CA LEU A 27 3.16 28.98 -10.25
C LEU A 27 4.16 29.49 -11.30
N LYS A 28 3.76 30.46 -12.12
CA LYS A 28 4.69 31.22 -12.98
C LYS A 28 5.57 32.16 -12.15
N SER A 29 4.99 32.80 -11.16
CA SER A 29 5.67 33.64 -10.16
C SER A 29 4.81 33.73 -8.91
N GLY A 30 5.43 33.95 -7.77
CA GLY A 30 4.74 34.12 -6.50
C GLY A 30 5.58 34.96 -5.51
N THR A 31 4.96 35.45 -4.46
CA THR A 31 5.69 36.03 -3.35
C THR A 31 6.36 34.96 -2.52
N LEU A 32 7.45 35.29 -1.84
CA LEU A 32 8.13 34.33 -0.95
C LEU A 32 7.16 33.76 0.10
N LYS A 33 6.23 34.57 0.61
CA LYS A 33 5.18 34.15 1.53
C LYS A 33 4.29 33.04 0.91
N GLU A 34 3.77 33.25 -0.30
CA GLU A 34 2.94 32.28 -1.01
C GLU A 34 3.70 30.97 -1.27
N ILE A 35 4.98 31.06 -1.68
CA ILE A 35 5.85 29.90 -1.92
C ILE A 35 5.96 29.07 -0.64
N ILE A 36 6.25 29.69 0.49
CA ILE A 36 6.39 29.01 1.79
C ILE A 36 5.07 28.36 2.22
N GLU A 37 3.95 29.06 2.08
CA GLU A 37 2.63 28.54 2.44
C GLU A 37 2.27 27.30 1.58
N ILE A 38 2.55 27.34 0.29
CA ILE A 38 2.33 26.22 -0.61
C ILE A 38 3.26 25.05 -0.26
N ALA A 39 4.55 25.31 -0.06
CA ALA A 39 5.51 24.29 0.32
C ALA A 39 5.13 23.62 1.66
N LYS A 40 4.72 24.40 2.66
CA LYS A 40 4.21 23.86 3.92
C LYS A 40 2.96 23.01 3.74
N LYS A 41 2.05 23.44 2.88
CA LYS A 41 0.83 22.68 2.58
C LYS A 41 1.13 21.33 1.89
N ILE A 42 2.17 21.27 1.07
CA ILE A 42 2.55 20.05 0.35
C ILE A 42 3.38 19.13 1.27
N TYR A 43 4.42 19.66 1.91
CA TYR A 43 5.47 18.83 2.53
C TYR A 43 5.44 18.76 4.06
N CYS A 44 4.63 19.62 4.73
CA CYS A 44 4.64 19.70 6.19
C CYS A 44 3.31 19.31 6.84
N GLN A 45 2.48 18.52 6.15
CA GLN A 45 1.27 17.98 6.73
C GLN A 45 1.46 16.51 7.16
N ASN A 46 0.42 15.67 7.00
CA ASN A 46 0.42 14.29 7.47
C ASN A 46 1.01 13.29 6.46
N ILE A 47 1.40 13.74 5.28
CA ILE A 47 1.98 12.91 4.22
C ILE A 47 3.37 13.44 3.89
N GLY A 48 4.39 12.61 4.01
CA GLY A 48 5.74 12.84 3.50
C GLY A 48 5.91 12.27 2.10
N TYR A 49 6.76 12.91 1.30
CA TYR A 49 7.09 12.45 -0.05
C TYR A 49 8.61 12.32 -0.18
N GLU A 50 9.08 11.12 -0.47
CA GLU A 50 10.49 10.81 -0.62
C GLU A 50 10.76 10.29 -2.03
N PHE A 51 11.23 11.13 -2.93
CA PHE A 51 11.49 10.78 -4.34
C PHE A 51 12.78 11.39 -4.90
N MET A 52 13.48 12.21 -4.12
CA MET A 52 14.68 12.90 -4.60
C MET A 52 15.89 11.98 -4.78
N HIS A 53 15.83 10.77 -4.23
CA HIS A 53 16.83 9.71 -4.43
C HIS A 53 16.74 9.03 -5.80
N MET A 54 15.67 9.23 -6.55
CA MET A 54 15.49 8.64 -7.87
C MET A 54 16.50 9.20 -8.85
N GLY A 55 17.25 8.31 -9.51
CA GLY A 55 18.29 8.69 -10.45
C GLY A 55 17.77 9.21 -11.78
N ASP A 56 16.60 8.69 -12.22
CA ASP A 56 15.98 9.11 -13.48
C ASP A 56 15.30 10.47 -13.34
N PRO A 57 15.73 11.50 -14.08
CA PRO A 57 15.15 12.83 -14.01
C PRO A 57 13.68 12.90 -14.47
N GLU A 58 13.29 12.07 -15.45
CA GLU A 58 11.93 12.07 -16.00
C GLU A 58 10.95 11.47 -15.00
N GLU A 59 11.31 10.34 -14.37
CA GLU A 59 10.50 9.74 -13.30
C GLU A 59 10.35 10.69 -12.11
N ARG A 60 11.45 11.33 -11.70
CA ARG A 60 11.45 12.33 -10.62
C ARG A 60 10.57 13.52 -10.94
N GLN A 61 10.65 14.04 -12.18
CA GLN A 61 9.81 15.15 -12.62
C GLN A 61 8.34 14.75 -12.69
N TRP A 62 8.05 13.52 -13.15
CA TRP A 62 6.68 12.99 -13.20
C TRP A 62 6.01 12.96 -11.81
N ILE A 63 6.76 12.57 -10.77
CA ILE A 63 6.26 12.59 -9.39
C ILE A 63 6.08 14.03 -8.91
N ARG A 64 7.08 14.88 -9.13
CA ARG A 64 7.03 16.30 -8.74
C ARG A 64 5.81 17.00 -9.32
N ASP A 65 5.51 16.82 -10.59
CA ASP A 65 4.36 17.43 -11.26
C ASP A 65 3.03 17.03 -10.62
N ARG A 66 2.95 15.83 -10.04
CA ARG A 66 1.75 15.33 -9.35
C ARG A 66 1.64 15.84 -7.92
N ILE A 67 2.74 16.07 -7.26
CA ILE A 67 2.78 16.56 -5.88
C ILE A 67 2.66 18.10 -5.85
N GLU A 68 3.43 18.77 -6.71
CA GLU A 68 3.57 20.23 -6.72
C GLU A 68 2.73 20.93 -7.80
N GLY A 69 2.34 20.23 -8.86
CA GLY A 69 1.71 20.82 -10.04
C GLY A 69 0.28 21.30 -9.85
N LYS A 70 -0.34 21.79 -10.92
CA LYS A 70 -1.72 22.31 -10.93
C LYS A 70 -2.77 21.26 -10.57
N HIS A 71 -2.46 19.99 -10.75
CA HIS A 71 -3.34 18.85 -10.42
C HIS A 71 -3.14 18.33 -8.99
N LYS A 72 -2.45 19.09 -8.15
CA LYS A 72 -2.21 18.74 -6.76
C LYS A 72 -3.49 18.71 -5.95
N GLY A 73 -3.56 17.73 -5.12
CA GLY A 73 -4.66 17.52 -4.19
C GLY A 73 -5.69 16.51 -4.73
N ILE A 74 -5.79 15.41 -4.01
CA ILE A 74 -6.86 14.45 -4.23
C ILE A 74 -8.13 15.10 -3.68
N HIS A 75 -9.03 15.48 -4.57
CA HIS A 75 -10.35 15.95 -4.20
C HIS A 75 -11.31 14.76 -4.18
N PHE A 76 -11.66 14.32 -2.99
CA PHE A 76 -12.69 13.32 -2.82
C PHE A 76 -14.07 13.96 -3.02
N THR A 77 -14.90 13.35 -3.87
CA THR A 77 -16.32 13.65 -3.91
C THR A 77 -16.99 13.24 -2.60
N GLU A 78 -18.17 13.78 -2.30
CA GLU A 78 -18.92 13.35 -1.10
C GLU A 78 -19.19 11.83 -1.09
N ASN A 79 -19.50 11.24 -2.24
CA ASN A 79 -19.65 9.79 -2.36
C ASN A 79 -18.33 9.05 -2.13
N GLY A 80 -17.21 9.61 -2.58
CA GLY A 80 -15.87 9.06 -2.33
C GLY A 80 -15.52 9.06 -0.84
N LYS A 81 -15.81 10.15 -0.13
CA LYS A 81 -15.62 10.25 1.33
C LYS A 81 -16.50 9.23 2.08
N LYS A 82 -17.77 9.11 1.69
CA LYS A 82 -18.69 8.11 2.26
C LYS A 82 -18.21 6.69 2.02
N ALA A 83 -17.69 6.38 0.83
CA ALA A 83 -17.14 5.07 0.52
C ALA A 83 -15.92 4.75 1.39
N ILE A 84 -15.00 5.71 1.58
CA ILE A 84 -13.84 5.55 2.46
C ILE A 84 -14.29 5.33 3.90
N LEU A 85 -15.20 6.16 4.43
CA LEU A 85 -15.74 6.01 5.77
C LEU A 85 -16.39 4.64 5.97
N ASN A 86 -17.19 4.19 5.01
CA ASN A 86 -17.82 2.87 5.07
C ASN A 86 -16.78 1.76 5.19
N LYS A 87 -15.70 1.81 4.39
CA LYS A 87 -14.62 0.82 4.46
C LYS A 87 -13.84 0.87 5.77
N LEU A 88 -13.65 2.03 6.35
CA LEU A 88 -13.05 2.16 7.68
C LEU A 88 -13.93 1.53 8.76
N VAL A 89 -15.25 1.80 8.71
CA VAL A 89 -16.22 1.22 9.66
C VAL A 89 -16.32 -0.30 9.50
N GLU A 90 -16.33 -0.82 8.27
CA GLU A 90 -16.30 -2.27 8.00
C GLU A 90 -15.04 -2.92 8.58
N ALA A 91 -13.87 -2.31 8.35
CA ALA A 91 -12.59 -2.84 8.81
C ALA A 91 -12.49 -2.84 10.34
N GLU A 92 -12.77 -1.73 10.98
CA GLU A 92 -12.73 -1.59 12.44
C GLU A 92 -13.80 -2.46 13.12
N GLY A 93 -15.02 -2.43 12.58
CA GLY A 93 -16.14 -3.20 13.12
C GLY A 93 -15.89 -4.70 13.08
N PHE A 94 -15.29 -5.21 12.02
CA PHE A 94 -14.88 -6.61 11.91
C PHE A 94 -13.87 -7.00 12.99
N GLU A 95 -12.83 -6.19 13.19
CA GLU A 95 -11.80 -6.48 14.20
C GLU A 95 -12.33 -6.34 15.63
N LYS A 96 -13.15 -5.34 15.91
CA LYS A 96 -13.86 -5.20 17.21
C LYS A 96 -14.75 -6.40 17.49
N PHE A 97 -15.50 -6.87 16.49
CA PHE A 97 -16.30 -8.09 16.63
C PHE A 97 -15.45 -9.30 16.99
N LEU A 98 -14.35 -9.53 16.25
CA LEU A 98 -13.43 -10.63 16.54
C LEU A 98 -12.81 -10.51 17.94
N HIS A 99 -12.50 -9.29 18.38
CA HIS A 99 -11.95 -9.03 19.70
C HIS A 99 -12.89 -9.46 20.82
N VAL A 100 -14.15 -9.12 20.69
CA VAL A 100 -15.17 -9.46 21.69
C VAL A 100 -15.54 -10.94 21.64
N LYS A 101 -15.63 -11.51 20.44
CA LYS A 101 -16.15 -12.88 20.26
C LYS A 101 -15.09 -13.96 20.49
N PHE A 102 -13.84 -13.69 20.17
CA PHE A 102 -12.74 -14.66 20.20
C PHE A 102 -11.63 -14.20 21.14
N VAL A 103 -11.98 -14.02 22.41
CA VAL A 103 -11.05 -13.62 23.49
C VAL A 103 -9.94 -14.66 23.62
N GLY A 104 -8.69 -14.20 23.83
CA GLY A 104 -7.54 -15.07 24.02
C GLY A 104 -6.98 -15.71 22.73
N THR A 105 -7.63 -15.54 21.60
CA THR A 105 -7.13 -16.06 20.32
C THR A 105 -6.30 -15.00 19.61
N LYS A 106 -5.17 -15.39 18.99
CA LYS A 106 -4.39 -14.49 18.12
C LYS A 106 -5.26 -14.05 16.93
N ARG A 107 -5.35 -12.75 16.66
CA ARG A 107 -6.14 -12.16 15.58
C ARG A 107 -5.32 -11.34 14.61
N PHE A 108 -4.18 -10.82 15.05
CA PHE A 108 -3.27 -9.98 14.26
C PHE A 108 -4.02 -8.85 13.53
N GLY A 109 -4.74 -8.04 14.27
CA GLY A 109 -5.52 -6.92 13.74
C GLY A 109 -4.66 -5.79 13.20
N LEU A 110 -5.31 -4.87 12.50
CA LEU A 110 -4.68 -3.66 11.97
C LEU A 110 -4.49 -2.59 13.05
N ASP A 111 -5.38 -2.54 14.04
CA ASP A 111 -5.28 -1.67 15.24
C ASP A 111 -4.70 -0.27 14.96
N GLY A 112 -5.47 0.61 14.32
CA GLY A 112 -5.05 1.95 13.90
C GLY A 112 -4.54 2.03 12.45
N GLY A 113 -4.35 0.90 11.77
CA GLY A 113 -3.98 0.80 10.36
C GLY A 113 -5.15 0.44 9.43
N GLU A 114 -6.40 0.65 9.84
CA GLU A 114 -7.61 0.27 9.08
C GLU A 114 -7.70 0.97 7.72
N SER A 115 -7.01 2.09 7.56
CA SER A 115 -6.86 2.80 6.28
C SER A 115 -6.22 1.94 5.18
N LEU A 116 -5.55 0.83 5.53
CA LEU A 116 -5.07 -0.16 4.57
C LEU A 116 -6.21 -0.68 3.66
N ILE A 117 -7.40 -0.90 4.21
CA ILE A 117 -8.53 -1.46 3.45
C ILE A 117 -9.01 -0.50 2.36
N PRO A 118 -9.40 0.75 2.64
CA PRO A 118 -9.76 1.68 1.57
C PRO A 118 -8.57 2.02 0.64
N ALA A 119 -7.33 1.98 1.12
CA ALA A 119 -6.15 2.20 0.27
C ALA A 119 -6.01 1.08 -0.77
N LEU A 120 -6.10 -0.19 -0.38
CA LEU A 120 -6.08 -1.33 -1.29
C LEU A 120 -7.23 -1.26 -2.31
N GLU A 121 -8.42 -0.89 -1.86
CA GLU A 121 -9.58 -0.73 -2.76
C GLU A 121 -9.32 0.35 -3.83
N GLN A 122 -8.73 1.47 -3.45
CA GLN A 122 -8.36 2.52 -4.39
C GLN A 122 -7.24 2.12 -5.35
N ILE A 123 -6.25 1.36 -4.89
CA ILE A 123 -5.19 0.81 -5.75
C ILE A 123 -5.79 -0.10 -6.82
N ILE A 124 -6.68 -1.01 -6.44
CA ILE A 124 -7.32 -1.96 -7.36
C ILE A 124 -8.24 -1.21 -8.34
N LYS A 125 -9.09 -0.31 -7.84
CA LYS A 125 -9.98 0.52 -8.65
C LYS A 125 -9.19 1.34 -9.67
N ARG A 126 -8.16 2.06 -9.21
CA ARG A 126 -7.32 2.88 -10.10
C ARG A 126 -6.54 2.02 -11.09
N GLY A 127 -6.03 0.88 -10.65
CA GLY A 127 -5.37 -0.10 -11.51
C GLY A 127 -6.29 -0.57 -12.63
N GLY A 128 -7.54 -0.95 -12.32
CA GLY A 128 -8.54 -1.34 -13.29
C GLY A 128 -8.81 -0.26 -14.34
N ASN A 129 -8.94 1.00 -13.91
CA ASN A 129 -9.11 2.14 -14.80
C ASN A 129 -7.87 2.40 -15.71
N LEU A 130 -6.69 1.92 -15.30
CA LEU A 130 -5.45 1.99 -16.08
C LEU A 130 -5.18 0.72 -16.92
N GLY A 131 -6.11 -0.24 -16.91
CA GLY A 131 -6.00 -1.46 -17.71
C GLY A 131 -5.41 -2.67 -17.01
N VAL A 132 -5.15 -2.59 -15.70
CA VAL A 132 -4.74 -3.75 -14.89
C VAL A 132 -5.87 -4.78 -14.87
N LYS A 133 -5.52 -6.04 -15.09
CA LYS A 133 -6.44 -7.19 -15.12
C LYS A 133 -6.31 -8.09 -13.90
N GLU A 134 -5.09 -8.20 -13.38
CA GLU A 134 -4.83 -9.00 -12.19
C GLU A 134 -3.96 -8.26 -11.17
N VAL A 135 -4.30 -8.42 -9.89
CA VAL A 135 -3.48 -7.96 -8.76
C VAL A 135 -3.13 -9.17 -7.89
N LYS A 136 -1.84 -9.38 -7.70
CA LYS A 136 -1.30 -10.41 -6.80
C LYS A 136 -0.89 -9.78 -5.49
N ILE A 137 -1.44 -10.27 -4.37
CA ILE A 137 -1.17 -9.75 -3.04
C ILE A 137 -0.35 -10.75 -2.25
N GLY A 138 0.76 -10.31 -1.69
CA GLY A 138 1.52 -11.00 -0.65
C GLY A 138 1.47 -10.20 0.63
N MET A 139 1.30 -10.88 1.76
CA MET A 139 1.24 -10.19 3.05
C MET A 139 1.53 -11.12 4.22
N PRO A 140 2.03 -10.58 5.36
CA PRO A 140 2.17 -11.33 6.59
C PRO A 140 0.80 -11.54 7.26
N HIS A 141 0.82 -11.95 8.50
CA HIS A 141 -0.37 -12.22 9.31
C HIS A 141 -1.17 -10.96 9.70
N ARG A 142 -0.50 -9.80 9.89
CA ARG A 142 -1.15 -8.57 10.35
C ARG A 142 -2.14 -8.02 9.31
N GLY A 143 -3.40 -7.87 9.73
CA GLY A 143 -4.49 -7.45 8.85
C GLY A 143 -5.00 -8.49 7.86
N ARG A 144 -4.43 -9.72 7.84
CA ARG A 144 -4.78 -10.73 6.84
C ARG A 144 -6.25 -11.14 6.89
N LEU A 145 -6.81 -11.32 8.09
CA LEU A 145 -8.23 -11.65 8.24
C LEU A 145 -9.12 -10.54 7.70
N ASN A 146 -8.73 -9.29 7.90
CA ASN A 146 -9.45 -8.13 7.40
C ASN A 146 -9.39 -8.06 5.87
N VAL A 147 -8.23 -8.32 5.28
CA VAL A 147 -8.07 -8.40 3.81
C VAL A 147 -8.92 -9.55 3.25
N LEU A 148 -8.90 -10.74 3.87
CA LEU A 148 -9.73 -11.86 3.47
C LEU A 148 -11.23 -11.51 3.51
N ALA A 149 -11.70 -10.84 4.55
CA ALA A 149 -13.09 -10.45 4.71
C ALA A 149 -13.48 -9.32 3.75
N ASN A 150 -12.82 -8.17 3.83
CA ASN A 150 -13.25 -6.92 3.23
C ASN A 150 -12.71 -6.70 1.80
N MET A 151 -11.57 -7.31 1.46
CA MET A 151 -11.02 -7.21 0.11
C MET A 151 -11.35 -8.42 -0.75
N MET A 152 -11.10 -9.64 -0.23
CA MET A 152 -11.35 -10.89 -0.95
C MET A 152 -12.81 -11.35 -0.87
N GLN A 153 -13.63 -10.67 -0.06
CA GLN A 153 -15.05 -11.01 0.15
C GLN A 153 -15.28 -12.45 0.62
N LYS A 154 -14.31 -13.00 1.38
CA LYS A 154 -14.49 -14.30 2.01
C LYS A 154 -15.64 -14.23 2.99
N PRO A 155 -16.65 -15.12 2.92
CA PRO A 155 -17.81 -15.06 3.82
C PRO A 155 -17.39 -15.10 5.29
N PHE A 156 -17.94 -14.21 6.12
CA PHE A 156 -17.65 -14.17 7.57
C PHE A 156 -17.87 -15.53 8.24
N LYS A 157 -18.93 -16.25 7.85
CA LYS A 157 -19.20 -17.60 8.35
C LYS A 157 -18.04 -18.54 8.10
N ALA A 158 -17.35 -18.39 6.98
CA ALA A 158 -16.18 -19.19 6.63
C ALA A 158 -15.02 -18.87 7.58
N ILE A 159 -14.72 -17.58 7.77
CA ILE A 159 -13.66 -17.12 8.66
C ILE A 159 -13.95 -17.56 10.12
N PHE A 160 -15.19 -17.42 10.58
CA PHE A 160 -15.56 -17.78 11.96
C PHE A 160 -15.46 -19.28 12.23
N LYS A 161 -15.78 -20.14 11.26
CA LYS A 161 -15.59 -21.58 11.39
C LYS A 161 -14.13 -21.96 11.66
N GLU A 162 -13.20 -21.27 11.01
CA GLU A 162 -11.76 -21.48 11.22
C GLU A 162 -11.30 -21.17 12.66
N PHE A 163 -11.98 -20.24 13.34
CA PHE A 163 -11.73 -19.99 14.76
C PHE A 163 -12.19 -21.14 15.68
N PHE A 164 -13.14 -21.94 15.23
CA PHE A 164 -13.60 -23.12 15.96
C PHE A 164 -12.89 -24.42 15.55
N GLY A 165 -11.80 -24.32 14.77
CA GLY A 165 -11.05 -25.49 14.28
C GLY A 165 -11.79 -26.33 13.24
N GLN A 166 -12.88 -25.80 12.65
CA GLN A 166 -13.66 -26.49 11.63
C GLN A 166 -13.20 -26.02 10.24
N SER A 167 -12.56 -26.92 9.47
CA SER A 167 -12.29 -26.67 8.05
C SER A 167 -13.60 -26.71 7.24
N ILE A 168 -13.69 -25.84 6.22
CA ILE A 168 -14.83 -25.82 5.29
C ILE A 168 -14.66 -26.91 4.22
N THR A 169 -13.44 -27.33 3.97
CA THR A 169 -13.13 -28.41 3.03
C THR A 169 -13.25 -29.75 3.72
N SER A 170 -14.16 -30.57 3.24
CA SER A 170 -14.40 -31.96 3.71
C SER A 170 -13.22 -32.91 3.45
N LYS A 171 -12.08 -32.46 2.99
CA LYS A 171 -10.88 -33.27 2.82
C LYS A 171 -10.12 -33.32 4.13
N LYS A 172 -10.17 -34.50 4.76
CA LYS A 172 -9.42 -34.87 5.97
C LYS A 172 -7.89 -34.71 5.87
N ASP A 173 -7.37 -34.38 4.70
CA ASP A 173 -5.94 -34.35 4.40
C ASP A 173 -5.30 -32.95 4.61
N PHE A 174 -6.06 -31.94 5.05
CA PHE A 174 -5.56 -30.61 5.41
C PHE A 174 -5.71 -30.35 6.91
N GLU A 175 -5.19 -31.26 7.72
CA GLU A 175 -5.00 -30.99 9.14
C GLU A 175 -3.81 -30.03 9.31
N GLY A 176 -4.10 -28.81 9.73
CA GLY A 176 -3.12 -27.99 10.43
C GLY A 176 -2.67 -26.69 9.82
N ASP A 177 -3.24 -26.19 8.70
CA ASP A 177 -2.83 -24.84 8.30
C ASP A 177 -3.56 -23.78 9.12
N VAL A 178 -2.77 -22.82 9.61
CA VAL A 178 -3.27 -21.76 10.49
C VAL A 178 -4.06 -20.78 9.65
N LYS A 179 -5.24 -20.37 10.11
CA LYS A 179 -6.14 -19.43 9.42
C LYS A 179 -5.47 -18.17 8.88
N TYR A 180 -4.31 -17.80 9.41
CA TYR A 180 -3.53 -16.62 8.99
C TYR A 180 -2.63 -16.88 7.77
N HIS A 181 -2.52 -18.13 7.30
CA HIS A 181 -1.71 -18.51 6.14
C HIS A 181 -2.55 -18.67 4.89
N LEU A 182 -3.87 -18.81 5.03
CA LEU A 182 -4.77 -19.10 3.92
C LEU A 182 -4.75 -18.00 2.86
N GLY A 183 -4.68 -18.44 1.61
CA GLY A 183 -4.89 -17.63 0.43
C GLY A 183 -6.36 -17.53 0.05
N ALA A 184 -6.65 -16.67 -0.90
CA ALA A 184 -7.97 -16.54 -1.51
C ALA A 184 -7.85 -15.86 -2.87
N SER A 185 -8.87 -16.00 -3.72
CA SER A 185 -9.01 -15.19 -4.92
C SER A 185 -10.44 -14.73 -5.11
N ALA A 186 -10.60 -13.56 -5.72
CA ALA A 186 -11.90 -12.97 -6.00
C ALA A 186 -11.82 -12.09 -7.24
N ASN A 187 -12.95 -11.91 -7.88
CA ASN A 187 -13.10 -10.89 -8.92
C ASN A 187 -13.75 -9.66 -8.31
N ARG A 188 -13.17 -8.48 -8.54
CA ARG A 188 -13.73 -7.21 -8.10
C ARG A 188 -14.01 -6.34 -9.31
N GLU A 189 -15.17 -5.71 -9.30
CA GLU A 189 -15.57 -4.79 -10.36
C GLU A 189 -15.66 -3.38 -9.82
N PHE A 190 -15.02 -2.44 -10.51
CA PHE A 190 -15.04 -1.02 -10.19
C PHE A 190 -15.20 -0.23 -11.49
N ASP A 191 -16.20 0.63 -11.54
CA ASP A 191 -16.47 1.50 -12.69
C ASP A 191 -16.54 0.71 -14.02
N GLY A 192 -17.11 -0.51 -14.01
CA GLY A 192 -17.18 -1.40 -15.16
C GLY A 192 -15.90 -2.16 -15.50
N ASN A 193 -14.85 -2.00 -14.71
CA ASN A 193 -13.59 -2.72 -14.88
C ASN A 193 -13.49 -3.91 -13.93
N LEU A 194 -13.43 -5.10 -14.50
CA LEU A 194 -13.22 -6.33 -13.76
C LEU A 194 -11.72 -6.56 -13.53
N VAL A 195 -11.33 -6.69 -12.25
CA VAL A 195 -9.96 -6.99 -11.83
C VAL A 195 -9.97 -8.27 -11.00
N HIS A 196 -9.18 -9.25 -11.42
CA HIS A 196 -8.94 -10.45 -10.62
C HIS A 196 -7.93 -10.14 -9.52
N ILE A 197 -8.29 -10.41 -8.28
CA ILE A 197 -7.37 -10.26 -7.15
C ILE A 197 -7.09 -11.63 -6.52
N SER A 198 -5.85 -11.85 -6.12
CA SER A 198 -5.48 -13.08 -5.42
C SER A 198 -4.48 -12.79 -4.32
N LEU A 199 -4.81 -13.29 -3.14
CA LEU A 199 -3.95 -13.30 -1.96
C LEU A 199 -3.22 -14.63 -1.93
N THR A 200 -1.90 -14.58 -2.01
CA THR A 200 -1.07 -15.78 -1.97
C THR A 200 -1.06 -16.35 -0.55
N ASP A 201 -1.23 -17.66 -0.43
CA ASP A 201 -0.95 -18.38 0.80
C ASP A 201 0.54 -18.30 1.17
N ASN A 202 0.85 -18.28 2.45
CA ASN A 202 2.24 -18.15 2.90
C ASN A 202 2.45 -18.80 4.27
N PRO A 203 3.67 -19.27 4.57
CA PRO A 203 4.05 -19.74 5.90
C PRO A 203 4.23 -18.58 6.88
N SER A 204 4.49 -18.90 8.15
CA SER A 204 4.82 -17.90 9.19
C SER A 204 6.18 -17.20 8.98
N HIS A 205 6.97 -17.64 8.02
CA HIS A 205 8.26 -17.04 7.70
C HIS A 205 8.05 -15.67 7.07
N LEU A 206 8.35 -14.62 7.82
CA LEU A 206 8.15 -13.25 7.39
C LEU A 206 8.96 -12.95 6.11
N GLU A 207 8.31 -12.28 5.17
CA GLU A 207 8.84 -11.85 3.86
C GLU A 207 9.13 -12.99 2.86
N ALA A 208 9.04 -14.26 3.25
CA ALA A 208 9.27 -15.39 2.34
C ALA A 208 8.28 -15.42 1.16
N VAL A 209 7.11 -14.84 1.30
CA VAL A 209 6.10 -14.74 0.24
C VAL A 209 6.50 -13.76 -0.88
N ASN A 210 7.41 -12.82 -0.62
CA ASN A 210 7.76 -11.76 -1.58
C ASN A 210 8.25 -12.35 -2.91
N PRO A 211 9.34 -13.14 -2.97
CA PRO A 211 9.82 -13.70 -4.23
C PRO A 211 8.80 -14.64 -4.89
N VAL A 212 7.95 -15.30 -4.09
CA VAL A 212 6.87 -16.15 -4.62
C VAL A 212 5.86 -15.33 -5.40
N VAL A 213 5.38 -14.22 -4.84
CA VAL A 213 4.44 -13.31 -5.51
C VAL A 213 5.07 -12.69 -6.76
N LEU A 214 6.33 -12.26 -6.68
CA LEU A 214 7.04 -11.70 -7.84
C LEU A 214 7.17 -12.72 -8.97
N GLY A 215 7.50 -13.98 -8.64
CA GLY A 215 7.54 -15.09 -9.59
C GLY A 215 6.18 -15.39 -10.21
N GLN A 216 5.11 -15.41 -9.39
CA GLN A 216 3.74 -15.60 -9.87
C GLN A 216 3.31 -14.48 -10.83
N VAL A 217 3.64 -13.21 -10.51
CA VAL A 217 3.36 -12.07 -11.39
C VAL A 217 4.10 -12.23 -12.71
N ARG A 218 5.38 -12.59 -12.68
CA ARG A 218 6.18 -12.82 -13.90
C ARG A 218 5.56 -13.90 -14.78
N ALA A 219 5.13 -15.04 -14.19
CA ALA A 219 4.45 -16.11 -14.90
C ALA A 219 3.13 -15.64 -15.51
N LYS A 220 2.32 -14.91 -14.75
CA LYS A 220 1.04 -14.35 -15.24
C LYS A 220 1.25 -13.36 -16.39
N GLN A 221 2.23 -12.48 -16.30
CA GLN A 221 2.59 -11.59 -17.40
C GLN A 221 2.96 -12.37 -18.68
N TYR A 222 3.69 -13.48 -18.53
CA TYR A 222 4.01 -14.35 -19.65
C TYR A 222 2.73 -14.96 -20.29
N PHE A 223 1.84 -15.52 -19.48
CA PHE A 223 0.58 -16.11 -19.97
C PHE A 223 -0.35 -15.07 -20.62
N HIS A 224 -0.41 -13.86 -20.08
CA HIS A 224 -1.18 -12.75 -20.64
C HIS A 224 -0.52 -12.08 -21.85
N LYS A 225 0.66 -12.54 -22.28
CA LYS A 225 1.49 -11.87 -23.31
C LYS A 225 1.68 -10.38 -23.00
N ASP A 226 1.82 -10.06 -21.72
CA ASP A 226 1.95 -8.70 -21.19
C ASP A 226 3.39 -8.23 -21.26
N LYS A 227 3.84 -7.92 -22.48
CA LYS A 227 5.23 -7.49 -22.73
C LYS A 227 5.55 -6.16 -22.05
N ASP A 228 4.55 -5.28 -21.94
CA ASP A 228 4.68 -3.95 -21.34
C ASP A 228 4.55 -3.97 -19.81
N ARG A 229 4.24 -5.13 -19.22
CA ARG A 229 4.10 -5.33 -17.77
C ARG A 229 3.06 -4.38 -17.12
N LYS A 230 1.93 -4.17 -17.80
CA LYS A 230 0.86 -3.24 -17.39
C LYS A 230 -0.42 -3.92 -16.93
N LYS A 231 -0.56 -5.24 -17.16
CA LYS A 231 -1.80 -5.97 -16.89
C LYS A 231 -1.81 -6.68 -15.55
N VAL A 232 -0.65 -7.06 -15.03
CA VAL A 232 -0.53 -7.81 -13.77
C VAL A 232 0.38 -7.06 -12.83
N VAL A 233 -0.14 -6.68 -11.66
CA VAL A 233 0.57 -5.85 -10.67
C VAL A 233 0.70 -6.59 -9.34
N PRO A 234 1.91 -6.66 -8.75
CA PRO A 234 2.10 -7.14 -7.40
C PRO A 234 1.84 -6.04 -6.37
N VAL A 235 1.22 -6.43 -5.26
CA VAL A 235 1.11 -5.61 -4.05
C VAL A 235 1.67 -6.44 -2.89
N LEU A 236 2.73 -5.96 -2.28
CA LEU A 236 3.34 -6.59 -1.12
C LEU A 236 3.09 -5.73 0.12
N ILE A 237 2.50 -6.34 1.14
CA ILE A 237 2.22 -5.70 2.42
C ILE A 237 3.22 -6.23 3.43
N HIS A 238 3.76 -5.36 4.27
CA HIS A 238 4.86 -5.68 5.19
C HIS A 238 4.59 -5.15 6.59
N GLY A 239 5.21 -5.78 7.57
CA GLY A 239 5.50 -5.14 8.86
C GLY A 239 6.85 -4.41 8.75
N ASP A 240 6.98 -3.29 9.45
CA ASP A 240 8.15 -2.42 9.42
C ASP A 240 9.47 -3.12 9.80
N ALA A 241 9.49 -3.81 10.93
CA ALA A 241 10.69 -4.50 11.38
C ALA A 241 11.13 -5.65 10.45
N ALA A 242 10.18 -6.40 9.89
CA ALA A 242 10.47 -7.46 8.93
C ALA A 242 10.97 -6.89 7.60
N PHE A 243 10.35 -5.83 7.11
CA PHE A 243 10.76 -5.15 5.87
C PHE A 243 12.21 -4.65 5.96
N ALA A 244 12.57 -4.02 7.07
CA ALA A 244 13.92 -3.52 7.28
C ALA A 244 14.94 -4.62 7.58
N GLY A 245 14.54 -5.69 8.30
CA GLY A 245 15.44 -6.67 8.86
C GLY A 245 15.65 -7.97 8.08
N GLN A 246 14.70 -8.34 7.20
CA GLN A 246 14.80 -9.61 6.46
C GLN A 246 15.55 -9.42 5.13
N GLY A 247 16.68 -10.13 4.99
CA GLY A 247 17.56 -10.05 3.81
C GLY A 247 16.86 -10.34 2.48
N VAL A 248 15.82 -11.20 2.47
CA VAL A 248 15.05 -11.53 1.26
C VAL A 248 14.37 -10.30 0.64
N VAL A 249 14.07 -9.27 1.42
CA VAL A 249 13.52 -8.00 0.91
C VAL A 249 14.56 -7.30 0.02
N ALA A 250 15.78 -7.13 0.53
CA ALA A 250 16.88 -6.53 -0.23
C ALA A 250 17.24 -7.36 -1.49
N GLU A 251 17.17 -8.68 -1.38
CA GLU A 251 17.39 -9.59 -2.52
C GLU A 251 16.32 -9.42 -3.59
N CYS A 252 15.04 -9.25 -3.21
CA CYS A 252 13.97 -8.95 -4.16
C CYS A 252 14.19 -7.62 -4.89
N PHE A 253 14.65 -6.58 -4.18
CA PHE A 253 15.01 -5.31 -4.81
C PHE A 253 16.20 -5.45 -5.76
N ALA A 254 17.25 -6.18 -5.35
CA ALA A 254 18.41 -6.43 -6.21
C ALA A 254 18.02 -7.16 -7.51
N MET A 255 17.09 -8.12 -7.44
CA MET A 255 16.59 -8.84 -8.61
C MET A 255 15.70 -7.99 -9.53
N SER A 256 15.08 -6.92 -9.05
CA SER A 256 14.08 -6.15 -9.81
C SER A 256 14.64 -5.51 -11.09
N GLY A 257 15.93 -5.18 -11.10
CA GLY A 257 16.64 -4.63 -12.25
C GLY A 257 17.12 -5.68 -13.27
N LEU A 258 17.07 -6.97 -12.94
CA LEU A 258 17.53 -8.02 -13.82
C LEU A 258 16.50 -8.34 -14.92
N PRO A 259 16.88 -8.45 -16.20
CA PRO A 259 15.94 -8.66 -17.30
C PRO A 259 15.02 -9.87 -17.12
N GLY A 260 15.53 -10.97 -16.57
CA GLY A 260 14.76 -12.19 -16.29
C GLY A 260 13.74 -12.07 -15.16
N HIS A 261 13.98 -11.18 -14.21
CA HIS A 261 13.19 -11.00 -12.99
C HIS A 261 12.32 -9.73 -13.01
N ASN A 262 12.61 -8.78 -13.89
CA ASN A 262 11.88 -7.53 -13.98
C ASN A 262 10.40 -7.76 -14.32
N ILE A 263 9.51 -7.19 -13.51
CA ILE A 263 8.05 -7.28 -13.63
C ILE A 263 7.36 -5.91 -13.79
N GLY A 264 8.12 -4.84 -13.99
CA GLY A 264 7.60 -3.49 -14.21
C GLY A 264 7.36 -2.68 -12.94
N GLY A 265 7.59 -3.26 -11.77
CA GLY A 265 7.46 -2.59 -10.48
C GLY A 265 6.57 -3.33 -9.51
N THR A 266 6.66 -2.95 -8.24
CA THR A 266 5.89 -3.53 -7.12
C THR A 266 5.37 -2.40 -6.24
N ILE A 267 4.13 -2.50 -5.80
CA ILE A 267 3.60 -1.60 -4.78
C ILE A 267 3.88 -2.22 -3.42
N HIS A 268 4.70 -1.56 -2.63
CA HIS A 268 4.99 -1.96 -1.25
C HIS A 268 4.18 -1.10 -0.28
N ILE A 269 3.49 -1.75 0.66
CA ILE A 269 2.73 -1.09 1.72
C ILE A 269 3.27 -1.56 3.05
N ILE A 270 3.79 -0.65 3.85
CA ILE A 270 4.33 -0.97 5.16
C ILE A 270 3.32 -0.53 6.23
N VAL A 271 2.80 -1.49 7.00
CA VAL A 271 1.97 -1.23 8.17
C VAL A 271 2.91 -1.09 9.36
N ASN A 272 3.30 0.15 9.63
CA ASN A 272 4.30 0.48 10.64
C ASN A 272 3.65 0.66 12.02
N ASN A 273 3.89 -0.27 12.93
CA ASN A 273 3.53 -0.16 14.34
C ASN A 273 4.72 0.15 15.25
N GLN A 274 5.90 0.34 14.69
CA GLN A 274 7.16 0.61 15.39
C GLN A 274 7.55 -0.44 16.42
N ILE A 275 7.09 -1.68 16.24
CA ILE A 275 7.36 -2.80 17.16
C ILE A 275 7.89 -3.99 16.37
N GLY A 276 9.15 -4.32 16.58
CA GLY A 276 9.75 -5.59 16.19
C GLY A 276 9.85 -6.52 17.41
N PHE A 277 9.79 -7.83 17.20
CA PHE A 277 9.91 -8.80 18.30
C PHE A 277 11.25 -8.66 19.07
N THR A 278 12.31 -8.33 18.35
CA THR A 278 13.65 -8.15 18.87
C THR A 278 14.22 -6.74 18.68
N THR A 279 13.39 -5.80 18.20
CA THR A 279 13.81 -4.45 17.82
C THR A 279 13.03 -3.42 18.62
N ALA A 280 13.74 -2.56 19.36
CA ALA A 280 13.10 -1.46 20.07
C ALA A 280 12.64 -0.37 19.08
N PRO A 281 11.55 0.39 19.39
CA PRO A 281 10.98 1.39 18.49
C PRO A 281 11.95 2.42 17.92
N ARG A 282 13.00 2.76 18.69
CA ARG A 282 14.05 3.71 18.26
C ARG A 282 14.96 3.18 17.15
N PHE A 283 14.87 1.89 16.80
CA PHE A 283 15.66 1.21 15.78
C PHE A 283 14.78 0.57 14.70
N ALA A 284 13.45 0.77 14.76
CA ALA A 284 12.47 0.26 13.77
C ALA A 284 12.13 1.34 12.75
#